data_d292df9e7ea8a8ac5229eef07d476dbd
#
_entry.id   d292df9e7ea8a8ac5229eef07d476dbd
#
_cell.length_a   1.000
_cell.length_b   1.000
_cell.length_c   1.000
_cell.angle_alpha   90.00
_cell.angle_beta   90.00
_cell.angle_gamma   90.00
#
_symmetry.space_group_name_H-M   'P 1'
#
loop_
_entity.id
_entity.type
_entity.pdbx_description
1 polymer ?
#
loop_
_entity_poly.entity_id
_entity_poly.type
_entity_poly.pdbx_seq_one_letter_code
_entity_poly.pdbx_strand_id
1 'polypeptide(L)'
;MTILLLAGTSEAKDIARGLAKHAIPAIASLAGATRAPKSLGLPMRIGGFGGADGFAAYLKSENITVVIDATHPFAARITDRTAAICQRIGMPYLQVLRPPWTPQEGDNWTQIAREEDAATIIPPGSTVFLGTGRQTLEKFAGLAGCRVICRQIDPPTAPFPFEGGEFLIGRPPFPVN
;
A
#
# COMPACT_ATOMS: atom_id res chain seq x y z
N MET A 1 -5.82 -9.84 -25.66
CA MET A 1 -5.46 -8.65 -24.84
C MET A 1 -5.62 -9.03 -23.39
N THR A 2 -4.55 -8.96 -22.59
CA THR A 2 -4.61 -9.26 -21.14
C THR A 2 -4.10 -8.04 -20.37
N ILE A 3 -4.82 -7.61 -19.36
CA ILE A 3 -4.46 -6.48 -18.49
C ILE A 3 -3.75 -7.01 -17.25
N LEU A 4 -2.63 -6.40 -16.88
CA LEU A 4 -2.05 -6.55 -15.55
C LEU A 4 -2.53 -5.41 -14.65
N LEU A 5 -3.29 -5.74 -13.61
CA LEU A 5 -3.73 -4.80 -12.58
C LEU A 5 -2.82 -4.92 -11.37
N LEU A 6 -1.94 -3.95 -11.14
CA LEU A 6 -1.20 -3.83 -9.88
C LEU A 6 -2.16 -3.30 -8.82
N ALA A 7 -2.48 -4.14 -7.84
CA ALA A 7 -3.56 -3.90 -6.90
C ALA A 7 -3.02 -3.63 -5.48
N GLY A 8 -3.87 -3.02 -4.65
CA GLY A 8 -3.56 -2.74 -3.25
C GLY A 8 -4.54 -1.76 -2.59
N THR A 9 -5.43 -1.17 -3.37
CA THR A 9 -6.37 -0.12 -2.94
C THR A 9 -7.83 -0.52 -3.13
N SER A 10 -8.76 0.32 -2.68
CA SER A 10 -10.19 0.23 -2.98
C SER A 10 -10.47 0.43 -4.46
N GLU A 11 -9.77 1.38 -5.07
CA GLU A 11 -9.84 1.67 -6.51
C GLU A 11 -9.48 0.44 -7.35
N ALA A 12 -8.44 -0.30 -6.95
CA ALA A 12 -8.08 -1.56 -7.59
C ALA A 12 -9.20 -2.61 -7.51
N LYS A 13 -9.96 -2.65 -6.41
CA LYS A 13 -11.10 -3.58 -6.28
C LYS A 13 -12.24 -3.21 -7.22
N ASP A 14 -12.51 -1.92 -7.37
CA ASP A 14 -13.56 -1.43 -8.26
C ASP A 14 -13.20 -1.66 -9.72
N ILE A 15 -11.94 -1.42 -10.09
CA ILE A 15 -11.40 -1.76 -11.42
C ILE A 15 -11.50 -3.26 -11.67
N ALA A 16 -11.06 -4.10 -10.73
CA ALA A 16 -11.12 -5.56 -10.88
C ALA A 16 -12.55 -6.04 -11.09
N ARG A 17 -13.50 -5.50 -10.31
CA ARG A 17 -14.94 -5.80 -10.46
C ARG A 17 -15.46 -5.38 -11.84
N GLY A 18 -15.06 -4.21 -12.33
CA GLY A 18 -15.41 -3.73 -13.67
C GLY A 18 -14.87 -4.64 -14.76
N LEU A 19 -13.60 -5.00 -14.69
CA LEU A 19 -12.97 -5.91 -15.67
C LEU A 19 -13.64 -7.28 -15.68
N ALA A 20 -13.92 -7.86 -14.50
CA ALA A 20 -14.64 -9.14 -14.40
C ALA A 20 -16.06 -9.05 -14.96
N LYS A 21 -16.81 -7.99 -14.62
CA LYS A 21 -18.19 -7.78 -15.10
C LYS A 21 -18.27 -7.72 -16.63
N HIS A 22 -17.26 -7.14 -17.28
CA HIS A 22 -17.20 -6.99 -18.73
C HIS A 22 -16.41 -8.12 -19.42
N ALA A 23 -16.06 -9.19 -18.70
CA ALA A 23 -15.28 -10.32 -19.20
C ALA A 23 -13.98 -9.91 -19.90
N ILE A 24 -13.33 -8.83 -19.43
CA ILE A 24 -12.04 -8.36 -19.93
C ILE A 24 -10.93 -9.19 -19.29
N PRO A 25 -10.10 -9.90 -20.07
CA PRO A 25 -9.01 -10.70 -19.54
C PRO A 25 -8.03 -9.85 -18.72
N ALA A 26 -7.85 -10.20 -17.45
CA ALA A 26 -6.97 -9.48 -16.56
C ALA A 26 -6.39 -10.38 -15.47
N ILE A 27 -5.21 -10.03 -14.97
CA ILE A 27 -4.55 -10.66 -13.82
C ILE A 27 -4.29 -9.58 -12.78
N ALA A 28 -4.78 -9.79 -11.56
CA ALA A 28 -4.50 -8.90 -10.44
C ALA A 28 -3.20 -9.33 -9.75
N SER A 29 -2.30 -8.37 -9.52
CA SER A 29 -1.03 -8.59 -8.82
C SER A 29 -1.02 -7.87 -7.48
N LEU A 30 -0.75 -8.61 -6.41
CA LEU A 30 -0.62 -8.12 -5.04
C LEU A 30 0.81 -8.30 -4.55
N ALA A 31 1.35 -7.31 -3.84
CA ALA A 31 2.72 -7.35 -3.32
C ALA A 31 2.95 -8.41 -2.22
N GLY A 32 1.87 -8.98 -1.64
CA GLY A 32 1.97 -9.95 -0.55
C GLY A 32 2.13 -9.30 0.84
N ALA A 33 1.73 -8.05 0.98
CA ALA A 33 1.77 -7.35 2.27
C ALA A 33 0.83 -7.95 3.32
N THR A 34 -0.18 -8.72 2.91
CA THR A 34 -1.12 -9.43 3.79
C THR A 34 -1.07 -10.94 3.50
N ARG A 35 -1.19 -11.75 4.57
CA ARG A 35 -1.11 -13.22 4.46
C ARG A 35 -2.28 -13.84 3.71
N ALA A 36 -3.46 -13.25 3.84
CA ALA A 36 -4.69 -13.74 3.20
C ALA A 36 -5.42 -12.60 2.48
N PRO A 37 -5.00 -12.24 1.25
CA PRO A 37 -5.71 -11.24 0.46
C PRO A 37 -7.10 -11.76 0.05
N LYS A 38 -8.09 -10.86 0.09
CA LYS A 38 -9.44 -11.17 -0.41
C LYS A 38 -9.40 -11.33 -1.93
N SER A 39 -10.21 -12.26 -2.45
CA SER A 39 -10.41 -12.41 -3.91
C SER A 39 -10.90 -11.10 -4.52
N LEU A 40 -10.37 -10.78 -5.70
CA LEU A 40 -10.77 -9.62 -6.50
C LEU A 40 -11.71 -10.00 -7.66
N GLY A 41 -12.09 -11.28 -7.77
CA GLY A 41 -12.90 -11.78 -8.89
C GLY A 41 -12.13 -11.95 -10.20
N LEU A 42 -10.81 -11.84 -10.16
CA LEU A 42 -9.87 -12.06 -11.26
C LEU A 42 -8.86 -13.13 -10.87
N PRO A 43 -8.18 -13.79 -11.83
CA PRO A 43 -6.94 -14.51 -11.57
C PRO A 43 -5.97 -13.62 -10.79
N MET A 44 -5.35 -14.17 -9.74
CA MET A 44 -4.47 -13.38 -8.87
C MET A 44 -3.08 -14.01 -8.81
N ARG A 45 -2.07 -13.13 -8.78
CA ARG A 45 -0.72 -13.49 -8.34
C ARG A 45 -0.35 -12.69 -7.08
N ILE A 46 0.50 -13.27 -6.25
CA ILE A 46 0.97 -12.67 -5.00
C ILE A 46 2.50 -12.70 -4.99
N GLY A 47 3.10 -11.62 -4.55
CA GLY A 47 4.55 -11.48 -4.42
C GLY A 47 5.20 -10.53 -5.41
N GLY A 48 6.50 -10.30 -5.23
CA GLY A 48 7.28 -9.45 -6.13
C GLY A 48 7.56 -10.12 -7.48
N PHE A 49 8.05 -9.34 -8.43
CA PHE A 49 8.39 -9.81 -9.78
C PHE A 49 9.87 -10.20 -9.93
N GLY A 50 10.69 -10.11 -8.86
CA GLY A 50 12.13 -10.38 -8.98
C GLY A 50 12.93 -9.22 -9.61
N GLY A 51 12.46 -7.98 -9.46
CA GLY A 51 13.10 -6.80 -10.01
C GLY A 51 12.56 -6.38 -11.38
N ALA A 52 13.33 -5.57 -12.10
CA ALA A 52 12.95 -5.01 -13.39
C ALA A 52 12.86 -6.08 -14.49
N ASP A 53 13.86 -6.94 -14.57
CA ASP A 53 13.94 -7.99 -15.59
C ASP A 53 12.86 -9.05 -15.38
N GLY A 54 12.62 -9.44 -14.13
CA GLY A 54 11.54 -10.36 -13.78
C GLY A 54 10.16 -9.78 -14.11
N PHE A 55 9.96 -8.48 -13.93
CA PHE A 55 8.72 -7.81 -14.34
C PHE A 55 8.55 -7.82 -15.85
N ALA A 56 9.57 -7.45 -16.61
CA ALA A 56 9.52 -7.45 -18.07
C ALA A 56 9.29 -8.88 -18.62
N ALA A 57 9.96 -9.88 -18.05
CA ALA A 57 9.76 -11.29 -18.41
C ALA A 57 8.31 -11.73 -18.15
N TYR A 58 7.74 -11.35 -17.00
CA TYR A 58 6.36 -11.65 -16.65
C TYR A 58 5.35 -11.04 -17.63
N LEU A 59 5.54 -9.76 -18.00
CA LEU A 59 4.68 -9.11 -18.99
C LEU A 59 4.64 -9.88 -20.32
N LYS A 60 5.79 -10.40 -20.74
CA LYS A 60 5.92 -11.19 -21.97
C LYS A 60 5.29 -12.57 -21.83
N SER A 61 5.57 -13.32 -20.73
CA SER A 61 5.07 -14.69 -20.54
C SER A 61 3.56 -14.76 -20.44
N GLU A 62 2.95 -13.76 -19.79
CA GLU A 62 1.49 -13.68 -19.62
C GLU A 62 0.78 -12.93 -20.76
N ASN A 63 1.49 -12.57 -21.82
CA ASN A 63 0.96 -11.81 -22.95
C ASN A 63 0.21 -10.53 -22.49
N ILE A 64 0.79 -9.83 -21.51
CA ILE A 64 0.23 -8.57 -21.03
C ILE A 64 0.36 -7.49 -22.10
N THR A 65 -0.73 -6.78 -22.35
CA THR A 65 -0.79 -5.71 -23.37
C THR A 65 -1.03 -4.34 -22.77
N VAL A 66 -1.45 -4.27 -21.49
CA VAL A 66 -1.69 -3.02 -20.76
C VAL A 66 -1.38 -3.25 -19.29
N VAL A 67 -0.77 -2.28 -18.64
CA VAL A 67 -0.57 -2.26 -17.18
C VAL A 67 -1.42 -1.15 -16.57
N ILE A 68 -2.26 -1.50 -15.60
CA ILE A 68 -2.99 -0.55 -14.76
C ILE A 68 -2.37 -0.61 -13.36
N ASP A 69 -1.83 0.51 -12.91
CA ASP A 69 -1.28 0.65 -11.57
C ASP A 69 -2.28 1.36 -10.65
N ALA A 70 -2.92 0.59 -9.80
CA ALA A 70 -3.80 1.04 -8.74
C ALA A 70 -3.23 0.62 -7.35
N THR A 71 -1.92 0.72 -7.20
CA THR A 71 -1.23 0.51 -5.91
C THR A 71 -1.46 1.70 -4.97
N HIS A 72 -1.09 1.51 -3.70
CA HIS A 72 -1.23 2.58 -2.72
C HIS A 72 -0.32 3.77 -3.08
N PRO A 73 -0.74 5.04 -2.87
CA PRO A 73 0.10 6.22 -3.15
C PRO A 73 1.49 6.17 -2.53
N PHE A 74 1.65 5.49 -1.39
CA PHE A 74 2.93 5.29 -0.72
C PHE A 74 3.82 4.20 -1.34
N ALA A 75 3.35 3.53 -2.37
CA ALA A 75 4.12 2.52 -3.10
C ALA A 75 4.98 3.13 -4.22
N ALA A 76 5.50 4.36 -4.04
CA ALA A 76 6.23 5.13 -5.05
C ALA A 76 7.31 4.31 -5.79
N ARG A 77 8.12 3.55 -5.06
CA ARG A 77 9.20 2.74 -5.65
C ARG A 77 8.72 1.71 -6.69
N ILE A 78 7.56 1.09 -6.46
CA ILE A 78 7.02 0.12 -7.44
C ILE A 78 6.38 0.86 -8.62
N THR A 79 5.69 1.94 -8.35
CA THR A 79 5.07 2.81 -9.36
C THR A 79 6.11 3.37 -10.32
N ASP A 80 7.16 4.05 -9.81
CA ASP A 80 8.22 4.64 -10.62
C ASP A 80 8.94 3.60 -11.48
N ARG A 81 9.31 2.47 -10.86
CA ARG A 81 9.94 1.35 -11.56
C ARG A 81 9.05 0.79 -12.67
N THR A 82 7.76 0.59 -12.38
CA THR A 82 6.82 0.03 -13.36
C THR A 82 6.62 0.99 -14.53
N ALA A 83 6.40 2.28 -14.26
CA ALA A 83 6.26 3.31 -15.28
C ALA A 83 7.49 3.37 -16.19
N ALA A 84 8.71 3.40 -15.61
CA ALA A 84 9.95 3.42 -16.37
C ALA A 84 10.14 2.18 -17.25
N ILE A 85 9.78 0.99 -16.75
CA ILE A 85 9.86 -0.25 -17.55
C ILE A 85 8.85 -0.21 -18.69
N CYS A 86 7.59 0.13 -18.41
CA CYS A 86 6.53 0.21 -19.42
C CYS A 86 6.89 1.21 -20.52
N GLN A 87 7.40 2.38 -20.14
CA GLN A 87 7.89 3.39 -21.10
C GLN A 87 9.00 2.84 -22.00
N ARG A 88 10.01 2.16 -21.40
CA ARG A 88 11.15 1.61 -22.13
C ARG A 88 10.76 0.56 -23.18
N ILE A 89 9.74 -0.25 -22.90
CA ILE A 89 9.29 -1.34 -23.79
C ILE A 89 8.06 -0.96 -24.64
N GLY A 90 7.60 0.28 -24.57
CA GLY A 90 6.41 0.75 -25.31
C GLY A 90 5.09 0.12 -24.81
N MET A 91 5.02 -0.31 -23.55
CA MET A 91 3.83 -0.91 -22.95
C MET A 91 2.87 0.20 -22.48
N PRO A 92 1.60 0.20 -22.90
CA PRO A 92 0.60 1.09 -22.34
C PRO A 92 0.50 0.97 -20.82
N TYR A 93 0.63 2.09 -20.12
CA TYR A 93 0.61 2.19 -18.67
C TYR A 93 -0.36 3.27 -18.22
N LEU A 94 -1.24 2.92 -17.30
CA LEU A 94 -2.20 3.83 -16.68
C LEU A 94 -2.05 3.77 -15.16
N GLN A 95 -1.77 4.90 -14.54
CA GLN A 95 -1.80 5.03 -13.10
C GLN A 95 -3.17 5.55 -12.63
N VAL A 96 -3.77 4.85 -11.67
CA VAL A 96 -5.00 5.27 -11.00
C VAL A 96 -4.66 5.66 -9.58
N LEU A 97 -4.70 6.96 -9.33
CA LEU A 97 -4.34 7.55 -8.05
C LEU A 97 -5.52 8.36 -7.51
N ARG A 98 -5.92 8.08 -6.27
CA ARG A 98 -6.92 8.91 -5.60
C ARG A 98 -6.33 10.29 -5.28
N PRO A 99 -7.17 11.35 -5.24
CA PRO A 99 -6.71 12.66 -4.82
C PRO A 99 -6.02 12.60 -3.44
N PRO A 100 -4.97 13.37 -3.21
CA PRO A 100 -4.38 13.49 -1.88
C PRO A 100 -5.39 14.10 -0.91
N TRP A 101 -5.25 13.76 0.35
CA TRP A 101 -6.00 14.46 1.39
C TRP A 101 -5.47 15.89 1.49
N THR A 102 -6.39 16.84 1.58
CA THR A 102 -6.10 18.25 1.79
C THR A 102 -6.72 18.69 3.12
N PRO A 103 -5.99 19.49 3.92
CA PRO A 103 -6.54 20.04 5.15
C PRO A 103 -7.82 20.84 4.87
N GLN A 104 -8.81 20.68 5.72
CA GLN A 104 -10.04 21.46 5.70
C GLN A 104 -10.10 22.40 6.92
N GLU A 105 -11.05 23.32 6.92
CA GLU A 105 -11.27 24.18 8.08
C GLU A 105 -11.59 23.35 9.33
N GLY A 106 -10.84 23.59 10.40
CA GLY A 106 -10.93 22.82 11.65
C GLY A 106 -9.95 21.65 11.79
N ASP A 107 -9.27 21.25 10.71
CA ASP A 107 -8.21 20.23 10.79
C ASP A 107 -6.95 20.80 11.45
N ASN A 108 -6.41 20.05 12.39
CA ASN A 108 -5.14 20.38 13.04
C ASN A 108 -4.02 19.46 12.51
N TRP A 109 -3.50 19.79 11.33
CA TRP A 109 -2.43 19.03 10.68
C TRP A 109 -1.08 19.72 10.85
N THR A 110 -0.08 18.91 11.20
CA THR A 110 1.33 19.32 11.16
C THR A 110 2.06 18.50 10.11
N GLN A 111 2.60 19.16 9.10
CA GLN A 111 3.39 18.51 8.05
C GLN A 111 4.78 18.21 8.57
N ILE A 112 5.26 17.00 8.35
CA ILE A 112 6.63 16.55 8.66
C ILE A 112 7.28 16.00 7.39
N ALA A 113 8.58 16.19 7.26
CA ALA A 113 9.31 15.72 6.09
C ALA A 113 9.63 14.21 6.18
N ARG A 114 9.86 13.71 7.39
CA ARG A 114 10.22 12.32 7.66
C ARG A 114 9.50 11.83 8.92
N GLU A 115 9.29 10.53 9.00
CA GLU A 115 8.61 9.91 10.15
C GLU A 115 9.34 10.16 11.47
N GLU A 116 10.67 10.21 11.44
CA GLU A 116 11.52 10.49 12.60
C GLU A 116 11.26 11.87 13.20
N ASP A 117 10.82 12.83 12.39
CA ASP A 117 10.57 14.21 12.83
C ASP A 117 9.32 14.30 13.75
N ALA A 118 8.48 13.26 13.79
CA ALA A 118 7.30 13.21 14.66
C ALA A 118 7.66 13.42 16.14
N ALA A 119 8.80 12.89 16.59
CA ALA A 119 9.27 13.02 17.97
C ALA A 119 9.63 14.47 18.37
N THR A 120 9.87 15.36 17.40
CA THR A 120 10.15 16.78 17.70
C THR A 120 8.88 17.61 17.93
N ILE A 121 7.72 17.07 17.53
CA ILE A 121 6.44 17.77 17.54
C ILE A 121 5.50 17.20 18.60
N ILE A 122 5.56 15.88 18.79
CA ILE A 122 4.67 15.17 19.72
C ILE A 122 5.26 15.22 21.13
N PRO A 123 4.53 15.83 22.11
CA PRO A 123 5.02 15.91 23.48
C PRO A 123 5.20 14.53 24.13
N PRO A 124 6.21 14.34 24.99
CA PRO A 124 6.34 13.14 25.82
C PRO A 124 5.05 12.85 26.63
N GLY A 125 4.76 11.57 26.84
CA GLY A 125 3.55 11.13 27.54
C GLY A 125 2.27 11.14 26.71
N SER A 126 2.33 11.58 25.46
CA SER A 126 1.18 11.55 24.55
C SER A 126 0.74 10.13 24.19
N THR A 127 -0.54 9.96 23.81
CA THR A 127 -1.02 8.75 23.14
C THR A 127 -1.00 8.98 21.63
N VAL A 128 -0.27 8.16 20.90
CA VAL A 128 -0.03 8.30 19.45
C VAL A 128 -0.60 7.10 18.70
N PHE A 129 -1.44 7.37 17.71
CA PHE A 129 -1.95 6.32 16.82
C PHE A 129 -1.19 6.35 15.49
N LEU A 130 -0.54 5.23 15.13
CA LEU A 130 0.17 5.07 13.86
C LEU A 130 -0.68 4.30 12.85
N GLY A 131 -1.13 4.99 11.82
CA GLY A 131 -1.84 4.40 10.68
C GLY A 131 -0.93 3.94 9.53
N THR A 132 0.38 4.17 9.63
CA THR A 132 1.38 3.88 8.59
C THR A 132 1.73 2.39 8.47
N GLY A 133 1.30 1.57 9.44
CA GLY A 133 1.61 0.15 9.51
C GLY A 133 3.03 -0.13 10.00
N ARG A 134 3.40 -1.42 10.01
CA ARG A 134 4.65 -1.88 10.67
C ARG A 134 5.94 -1.57 9.91
N GLN A 135 5.87 -1.30 8.60
CA GLN A 135 7.07 -1.20 7.75
C GLN A 135 7.97 0.01 8.09
N THR A 136 7.39 1.05 8.65
CA THR A 136 8.09 2.27 9.05
C THR A 136 8.17 2.43 10.58
N LEU A 137 7.74 1.42 11.34
CA LEU A 137 7.56 1.53 12.79
C LEU A 137 8.85 1.88 13.54
N GLU A 138 9.99 1.32 13.12
CA GLU A 138 11.30 1.61 13.72
C GLU A 138 11.69 3.09 13.62
N LYS A 139 11.20 3.80 12.62
CA LYS A 139 11.45 5.23 12.43
C LYS A 139 10.78 6.11 13.49
N PHE A 140 9.82 5.55 14.21
CA PHE A 140 9.13 6.22 15.31
C PHE A 140 9.73 5.91 16.69
N ALA A 141 10.92 5.30 16.76
CA ALA A 141 11.58 4.99 18.03
C ALA A 141 11.82 6.21 18.93
N GLY A 142 11.93 7.41 18.34
CA GLY A 142 12.00 8.68 19.09
C GLY A 142 10.75 9.02 19.91
N LEU A 143 9.63 8.31 19.70
CA LEU A 143 8.41 8.41 20.51
C LEU A 143 8.45 7.52 21.77
N ALA A 144 9.62 6.98 22.15
CA ALA A 144 9.78 6.30 23.43
C ALA A 144 9.39 7.26 24.58
N GLY A 145 8.56 6.76 25.50
CA GLY A 145 7.94 7.61 26.54
C GLY A 145 6.53 8.11 26.18
N CYS A 146 6.05 7.85 24.94
CA CYS A 146 4.65 7.97 24.56
C CYS A 146 3.98 6.58 24.61
N ARG A 147 2.65 6.56 24.73
CA ARG A 147 1.87 5.34 24.43
C ARG A 147 1.64 5.28 22.92
N VAL A 148 2.26 4.33 22.24
CA VAL A 148 2.17 4.23 20.76
C VAL A 148 1.33 3.03 20.36
N ILE A 149 0.23 3.27 19.65
CA ILE A 149 -0.68 2.26 19.13
C ILE A 149 -0.47 2.14 17.62
N CYS A 150 0.16 1.06 17.16
CA CYS A 150 0.37 0.82 15.73
C CYS A 150 -0.68 -0.14 15.18
N ARG A 151 -1.49 0.33 14.24
CA ARG A 151 -2.49 -0.51 13.57
C ARG A 151 -1.86 -1.33 12.46
N GLN A 152 -2.13 -2.63 12.48
CA GLN A 152 -1.79 -3.55 11.40
C GLN A 152 -2.89 -4.58 11.13
N ILE A 153 -2.85 -5.23 9.96
CA ILE A 153 -3.89 -6.16 9.53
C ILE A 153 -3.65 -7.57 10.08
N ASP A 154 -2.42 -8.04 9.97
CA ASP A 154 -2.03 -9.38 10.41
C ASP A 154 -1.40 -9.34 11.81
N PRO A 155 -1.50 -10.42 12.60
CA PRO A 155 -0.80 -10.51 13.88
C PRO A 155 0.71 -10.26 13.75
N PRO A 156 1.34 -9.61 14.73
CA PRO A 156 2.77 -9.34 14.70
C PRO A 156 3.57 -10.66 14.76
N THR A 157 4.73 -10.66 14.14
CA THR A 157 5.70 -11.78 14.19
C THR A 157 6.86 -11.52 15.15
N ALA A 158 6.94 -10.30 15.68
CA ALA A 158 7.94 -9.85 16.63
C ALA A 158 7.27 -8.90 17.66
N PRO A 159 7.85 -8.71 18.84
CA PRO A 159 7.38 -7.72 19.80
C PRO A 159 7.47 -6.31 19.19
N PHE A 160 6.84 -5.34 19.87
CA PHE A 160 6.96 -3.95 19.49
C PHE A 160 8.42 -3.49 19.66
N PRO A 161 8.99 -2.72 18.71
CA PRO A 161 10.44 -2.46 18.66
C PRO A 161 10.94 -1.49 19.75
N PHE A 162 10.05 -0.84 20.52
CA PHE A 162 10.40 0.06 21.61
C PHE A 162 9.34 0.05 22.71
N GLU A 163 9.68 0.57 23.89
CA GLU A 163 8.77 0.61 25.05
C GLU A 163 7.58 1.55 24.83
N GLY A 164 6.46 1.26 25.50
CA GLY A 164 5.22 2.03 25.41
C GLY A 164 4.40 1.76 24.15
N GLY A 165 4.83 0.81 23.31
CA GLY A 165 4.16 0.47 22.08
C GLY A 165 3.30 -0.78 22.16
N GLU A 166 2.17 -0.76 21.46
CA GLU A 166 1.25 -1.89 21.30
C GLU A 166 0.71 -2.00 19.89
N PHE A 167 0.32 -3.21 19.47
CA PHE A 167 -0.31 -3.45 18.19
C PHE A 167 -1.82 -3.52 18.28
N LEU A 168 -2.51 -2.76 17.45
CA LEU A 168 -3.94 -2.91 17.21
C LEU A 168 -4.15 -3.73 15.93
N ILE A 169 -4.70 -4.94 16.09
CA ILE A 169 -4.93 -5.85 14.95
C ILE A 169 -6.34 -5.66 14.41
N GLY A 170 -6.45 -5.28 13.13
CA GLY A 170 -7.75 -5.15 12.50
C GLY A 170 -7.73 -4.50 11.12
N ARG A 171 -8.81 -4.75 10.38
CA ARG A 171 -9.10 -4.10 9.09
C ARG A 171 -10.20 -3.08 9.27
N PRO A 172 -10.00 -1.83 8.85
CA PRO A 172 -11.10 -0.85 8.83
C PRO A 172 -12.20 -1.27 7.83
N PRO A 173 -13.45 -0.75 7.99
CA PRO A 173 -13.85 0.13 9.07
C PRO A 173 -13.98 -0.60 10.40
N PHE A 174 -13.62 0.07 11.49
CA PHE A 174 -13.91 -0.44 12.83
C PHE A 174 -15.35 -0.07 13.20
N PRO A 175 -16.08 -0.94 13.94
CA PRO A 175 -17.38 -0.55 14.46
C PRO A 175 -17.22 0.68 15.38
N VAL A 176 -18.08 1.66 15.17
CA VAL A 176 -18.21 2.80 16.10
C VAL A 176 -19.15 2.32 17.21
N ASN A 177 -18.61 2.13 18.40
CA ASN A 177 -19.40 1.83 19.60
C ASN A 177 -19.87 3.15 20.22
#